data_2b81620c16ac489128e7a358ab898206
#
_entry.id   2b81620c16ac489128e7a358ab898206
#
_cell.length_a   1.000
_cell.length_b   1.000
_cell.length_c   1.000
_cell.angle_alpha   90.00
_cell.angle_beta   90.00
_cell.angle_gamma   90.00
#
_symmetry.space_group_name_H-M   'P 1'
#
loop_
_entity.id
_entity.type
_entity.pdbx_description
1 polymer ?
#
loop_
_entity_poly.entity_id
_entity_poly.type
_entity_poly.pdbx_seq_one_letter_code
_entity_poly.pdbx_strand_id
1 'polypeptide(L)'
;DIFPDLLPENPSENLKKITLHHLLIMGCGHETEIMDNSENWISTFLHHPVLHEPGTFYKYNTAGTNMLAAVLRKKTGQNVTESRLLEPLGITSLTCALLGDGTELGGGGMKMVTEDMAKFTYFLSRQGEWEGKQLLRKDWFERACRKQIETEGDSEGHVKDGAQGYGYQCWMCRY
;
A
#
# COMPACT_ATOMS: atom_id res chain seq x y z
N ASP A 1 17.21 2.23 -6.62
CA ASP A 1 17.01 1.61 -5.30
C ASP A 1 16.72 2.68 -4.26
N ILE A 2 15.71 2.40 -3.38
CA ILE A 2 15.28 3.37 -2.35
C ILE A 2 15.98 3.08 -1.03
N PHE A 3 16.27 1.82 -0.75
CA PHE A 3 16.93 1.31 0.46
C PHE A 3 18.18 0.49 0.12
N PRO A 4 19.22 1.08 -0.52
CA PRO A 4 20.37 0.33 -1.00
C PRO A 4 21.16 -0.35 0.12
N ASP A 5 21.25 0.30 1.29
CA ASP A 5 22.01 -0.17 2.43
C ASP A 5 21.35 -1.34 3.19
N LEU A 6 20.07 -1.65 2.87
CA LEU A 6 19.31 -2.72 3.50
C LEU A 6 19.08 -3.92 2.57
N LEU A 7 19.63 -3.89 1.35
CA LEU A 7 19.53 -5.01 0.42
C LEU A 7 20.39 -6.19 0.89
N PRO A 8 19.97 -7.44 0.61
CA PRO A 8 20.85 -8.59 0.80
C PRO A 8 22.09 -8.47 -0.07
N GLU A 9 23.20 -9.08 0.36
CA GLU A 9 24.48 -9.07 -0.37
C GLU A 9 24.32 -9.57 -1.82
N ASN A 10 23.49 -10.58 -2.02
CA ASN A 10 23.19 -11.17 -3.32
C ASN A 10 21.67 -11.13 -3.60
N PRO A 11 21.11 -9.99 -4.00
CA PRO A 11 19.67 -9.86 -4.23
C PRO A 11 19.24 -10.70 -5.43
N SER A 12 18.14 -11.45 -5.28
CA SER A 12 17.56 -12.26 -6.36
C SER A 12 17.12 -11.40 -7.54
N GLU A 13 17.05 -11.98 -8.73
CA GLU A 13 16.57 -11.27 -9.93
C GLU A 13 15.10 -10.80 -9.77
N ASN A 14 14.29 -11.56 -9.05
CA ASN A 14 12.92 -11.15 -8.77
C ASN A 14 12.88 -9.95 -7.80
N LEU A 15 13.70 -9.96 -6.73
CA LEU A 15 13.76 -8.81 -5.81
C LEU A 15 14.13 -7.51 -6.56
N LYS A 16 15.09 -7.57 -7.48
CA LYS A 16 15.52 -6.42 -8.29
C LYS A 16 14.41 -5.85 -9.19
N LYS A 17 13.42 -6.66 -9.56
CA LYS A 17 12.28 -6.27 -10.40
C LYS A 17 11.14 -5.62 -9.62
N ILE A 18 11.12 -5.71 -8.28
CA ILE A 18 10.03 -5.13 -7.48
C ILE A 18 10.00 -3.61 -7.68
N THR A 19 8.82 -3.10 -7.98
CA THR A 19 8.53 -1.67 -8.15
C THR A 19 7.42 -1.22 -7.21
N LEU A 20 7.19 0.10 -7.10
CA LEU A 20 6.03 0.64 -6.37
C LEU A 20 4.70 0.10 -6.89
N HIS A 21 4.59 -0.16 -8.20
CA HIS A 21 3.41 -0.76 -8.79
C HIS A 21 3.13 -2.14 -8.18
N HIS A 22 4.15 -2.98 -8.03
CA HIS A 22 4.00 -4.33 -7.45
C HIS A 22 3.59 -4.29 -5.98
N LEU A 23 4.06 -3.29 -5.21
CA LEU A 23 3.58 -3.05 -3.84
C LEU A 23 2.10 -2.63 -3.82
N LEU A 24 1.69 -1.72 -4.71
CA LEU A 24 0.31 -1.23 -4.81
C LEU A 24 -0.69 -2.34 -5.15
N ILE A 25 -0.31 -3.30 -5.98
CA ILE A 25 -1.18 -4.39 -6.44
C ILE A 25 -1.08 -5.67 -5.61
N MET A 26 -0.33 -5.67 -4.50
CA MET A 26 -0.04 -6.89 -3.70
C MET A 26 0.62 -8.01 -4.52
N GLY A 27 1.39 -7.64 -5.54
CA GLY A 27 2.02 -8.53 -6.52
C GLY A 27 3.54 -8.58 -6.42
N CYS A 28 4.14 -8.55 -5.22
CA CYS A 28 5.59 -8.55 -5.06
C CYS A 28 6.27 -9.91 -5.34
N GLY A 29 5.50 -10.99 -5.42
CA GLY A 29 6.03 -12.33 -5.68
C GLY A 29 6.44 -13.11 -4.41
N HIS A 30 6.05 -12.65 -3.21
CA HIS A 30 6.16 -13.41 -1.98
C HIS A 30 5.02 -14.43 -1.87
N GLU A 31 5.29 -15.62 -1.36
CA GLU A 31 4.25 -16.65 -1.12
C GLU A 31 3.57 -16.52 0.25
N THR A 32 4.24 -15.88 1.20
CA THR A 32 3.74 -15.73 2.57
C THR A 32 3.64 -14.28 2.96
N GLU A 33 2.74 -13.98 3.88
CA GLU A 33 2.68 -12.68 4.52
C GLU A 33 3.91 -12.49 5.42
N ILE A 34 4.48 -11.29 5.39
CA ILE A 34 5.67 -10.94 6.17
C ILE A 34 5.21 -10.17 7.41
N MET A 35 5.41 -10.78 8.58
CA MET A 35 5.01 -10.23 9.87
C MET A 35 6.23 -9.83 10.68
N ASP A 36 6.62 -8.56 10.58
CA ASP A 36 7.70 -7.98 11.37
C ASP A 36 7.38 -6.50 11.65
N ASN A 37 7.34 -6.12 12.93
CA ASN A 37 7.13 -4.76 13.38
C ASN A 37 8.37 -4.19 14.10
N SER A 38 9.51 -4.87 14.03
CA SER A 38 10.77 -4.45 14.66
C SER A 38 11.39 -3.22 13.96
N GLU A 39 12.48 -2.72 14.49
CA GLU A 39 13.28 -1.68 13.83
C GLU A 39 13.87 -2.13 12.49
N ASN A 40 14.04 -3.45 12.29
CA ASN A 40 14.66 -4.04 11.12
C ASN A 40 13.66 -4.56 10.07
N TRP A 41 12.37 -4.27 10.21
CA TRP A 41 11.30 -4.80 9.38
C TRP A 41 11.51 -4.58 7.87
N ILE A 42 12.10 -3.45 7.46
CA ILE A 42 12.42 -3.19 6.04
C ILE A 42 13.45 -4.21 5.54
N SER A 43 14.48 -4.47 6.33
CA SER A 43 15.49 -5.49 6.01
C SER A 43 14.84 -6.87 5.93
N THR A 44 13.98 -7.23 6.89
CA THR A 44 13.22 -8.47 6.86
C THR A 44 12.42 -8.61 5.56
N PHE A 45 11.72 -7.56 5.13
CA PHE A 45 10.99 -7.56 3.86
C PHE A 45 11.90 -7.79 2.66
N LEU A 46 13.03 -7.08 2.59
CA LEU A 46 13.97 -7.16 1.46
C LEU A 46 14.75 -8.48 1.40
N HIS A 47 14.92 -9.18 2.54
CA HIS A 47 15.58 -10.48 2.63
C HIS A 47 14.61 -11.66 2.48
N HIS A 48 13.29 -11.39 2.52
CA HIS A 48 12.30 -12.44 2.36
C HIS A 48 12.32 -13.00 0.93
N PRO A 49 12.23 -14.33 0.74
CA PRO A 49 12.30 -14.93 -0.59
C PRO A 49 11.21 -14.43 -1.54
N VAL A 50 11.59 -13.96 -2.72
CA VAL A 50 10.69 -13.56 -3.80
C VAL A 50 10.66 -14.68 -4.83
N LEU A 51 9.72 -15.61 -4.67
CA LEU A 51 9.70 -16.88 -5.42
C LEU A 51 9.04 -16.76 -6.79
N HIS A 52 8.09 -15.83 -6.93
CA HIS A 52 7.41 -15.57 -8.19
C HIS A 52 7.92 -14.30 -8.86
N GLU A 53 7.77 -14.20 -10.16
CA GLU A 53 8.06 -12.96 -10.88
C GLU A 53 7.07 -11.87 -10.43
N PRO A 54 7.57 -10.68 -10.01
CA PRO A 54 6.70 -9.59 -9.58
C PRO A 54 5.66 -9.23 -10.65
N GLY A 55 4.41 -9.07 -10.20
CA GLY A 55 3.26 -8.80 -11.05
C GLY A 55 2.51 -10.04 -11.57
N THR A 56 3.02 -11.25 -11.31
CA THR A 56 2.39 -12.50 -11.80
C THR A 56 1.67 -13.31 -10.74
N PHE A 57 1.94 -13.02 -9.46
CA PHE A 57 1.39 -13.76 -8.32
C PHE A 57 0.84 -12.78 -7.29
N TYR A 58 -0.45 -12.90 -7.00
CA TYR A 58 -1.11 -12.13 -5.95
C TYR A 58 -0.89 -12.80 -4.59
N LYS A 59 -0.45 -12.01 -3.61
CA LYS A 59 -0.46 -12.40 -2.20
C LYS A 59 -0.71 -11.16 -1.36
N TYR A 60 -1.82 -11.15 -0.65
CA TYR A 60 -2.09 -10.08 0.32
C TYR A 60 -0.95 -10.01 1.32
N ASN A 61 -0.34 -8.84 1.48
CA ASN A 61 0.86 -8.68 2.27
C ASN A 61 0.90 -7.28 2.92
N THR A 62 0.60 -7.23 4.20
CA THR A 62 0.60 -6.00 5.01
C THR A 62 1.95 -5.29 4.97
N ALA A 63 3.07 -6.05 4.99
CA ALA A 63 4.40 -5.45 4.89
C ALA A 63 4.63 -4.74 3.55
N GLY A 64 3.99 -5.18 2.46
CA GLY A 64 4.02 -4.48 1.18
C GLY A 64 3.40 -3.08 1.26
N THR A 65 2.30 -2.93 1.99
CA THR A 65 1.69 -1.61 2.24
C THR A 65 2.54 -0.76 3.18
N ASN A 66 3.14 -1.38 4.21
CA ASN A 66 4.10 -0.69 5.08
C ASN A 66 5.31 -0.17 4.28
N MET A 67 5.80 -0.92 3.29
CA MET A 67 6.86 -0.45 2.38
C MET A 67 6.45 0.79 1.58
N LEU A 68 5.18 0.94 1.19
CA LEU A 68 4.70 2.17 0.55
C LEU A 68 4.82 3.37 1.50
N ALA A 69 4.44 3.21 2.78
CA ALA A 69 4.61 4.25 3.82
C ALA A 69 6.09 4.59 4.05
N ALA A 70 6.97 3.57 4.13
CA ALA A 70 8.41 3.78 4.26
C ALA A 70 9.01 4.53 3.07
N VAL A 71 8.58 4.20 1.85
CA VAL A 71 9.01 4.91 0.64
C VAL A 71 8.54 6.36 0.66
N LEU A 72 7.29 6.63 1.05
CA LEU A 72 6.79 7.99 1.20
C LEU A 72 7.66 8.78 2.18
N ARG A 73 7.89 8.24 3.38
CA ARG A 73 8.74 8.87 4.41
C ARG A 73 10.16 9.11 3.92
N LYS A 74 10.78 8.11 3.27
CA LYS A 74 12.15 8.24 2.72
C LYS A 74 12.27 9.32 1.64
N LYS A 75 11.23 9.51 0.82
CA LYS A 75 11.23 10.45 -0.31
C LYS A 75 10.80 11.87 0.08
N THR A 76 9.91 12.01 1.05
CA THR A 76 9.32 13.31 1.41
C THR A 76 9.78 13.82 2.77
N GLY A 77 10.33 12.98 3.63
CA GLY A 77 10.61 13.27 5.04
C GLY A 77 9.35 13.31 5.90
N GLN A 78 8.17 12.96 5.37
CA GLN A 78 6.87 13.06 6.03
C GLN A 78 6.22 11.68 6.16
N ASN A 79 5.54 11.45 7.26
CA ASN A 79 4.64 10.32 7.45
C ASN A 79 3.27 10.57 6.78
N VAL A 80 2.41 9.55 6.77
CA VAL A 80 1.06 9.62 6.17
C VAL A 80 0.20 10.68 6.88
N THR A 81 0.28 10.76 8.21
CA THR A 81 -0.44 11.78 9.01
C THR A 81 0.03 13.22 8.77
N GLU A 82 1.19 13.41 8.15
CA GLU A 82 1.73 14.71 7.74
C GLU A 82 1.49 15.00 6.25
N SER A 83 0.71 14.14 5.60
CA SER A 83 0.47 14.22 4.16
C SER A 83 -0.21 15.54 3.79
N ARG A 84 0.25 16.13 2.68
CA ARG A 84 -0.31 17.36 2.10
C ARG A 84 -1.78 17.22 1.67
N LEU A 85 -2.32 16.01 1.67
CA LEU A 85 -3.72 15.75 1.33
C LEU A 85 -4.66 16.05 2.51
N LEU A 86 -4.22 15.85 3.74
CA LEU A 86 -5.09 15.96 4.93
C LEU A 86 -5.51 17.39 5.22
N GLU A 87 -4.58 18.33 5.10
CA GLU A 87 -4.84 19.76 5.36
C GLU A 87 -5.94 20.34 4.45
N PRO A 88 -5.88 20.19 3.11
CA PRO A 88 -6.95 20.68 2.23
C PRO A 88 -8.31 20.05 2.49
N LEU A 89 -8.35 18.79 2.96
CA LEU A 89 -9.57 18.10 3.32
C LEU A 89 -10.10 18.47 4.71
N GLY A 90 -9.37 19.25 5.48
CA GLY A 90 -9.69 19.55 6.87
C GLY A 90 -9.76 18.31 7.75
N ILE A 91 -8.90 17.30 7.47
CA ILE A 91 -8.76 16.08 8.26
C ILE A 91 -7.68 16.33 9.31
N THR A 92 -8.08 16.34 10.58
CA THR A 92 -7.20 16.67 11.70
C THR A 92 -7.12 15.58 12.78
N SER A 93 -7.99 14.57 12.70
CA SER A 93 -8.10 13.52 13.72
C SER A 93 -7.33 12.24 13.39
N LEU A 94 -6.69 12.16 12.20
CA LEU A 94 -5.96 10.96 11.79
C LEU A 94 -4.77 10.71 12.72
N THR A 95 -4.71 9.49 13.23
CA THR A 95 -3.56 8.94 13.95
C THR A 95 -3.20 7.57 13.39
N CYS A 96 -1.92 7.21 13.41
CA CYS A 96 -1.42 5.91 12.96
C CYS A 96 -0.61 5.25 14.07
N ALA A 97 -0.64 3.91 14.12
CA ALA A 97 0.33 3.15 14.87
C ALA A 97 1.71 3.24 14.19
N LEU A 98 2.78 3.07 14.96
CA LEU A 98 4.15 3.13 14.45
C LEU A 98 4.78 1.74 14.43
N LEU A 99 5.63 1.51 13.44
CA LEU A 99 6.59 0.42 13.38
C LEU A 99 7.82 0.76 14.24
N GLY A 100 8.68 -0.22 14.52
CA GLY A 100 9.84 -0.05 15.39
C GLY A 100 10.83 1.03 14.96
N ASP A 101 10.92 1.31 13.66
CA ASP A 101 11.76 2.38 13.10
C ASP A 101 11.06 3.77 13.08
N GLY A 102 9.86 3.86 13.63
CA GLY A 102 9.05 5.08 13.66
C GLY A 102 8.31 5.38 12.33
N THR A 103 8.29 4.46 11.37
CA THR A 103 7.42 4.55 10.20
C THR A 103 5.97 4.30 10.60
N GLU A 104 5.02 5.08 10.10
CA GLU A 104 3.61 4.82 10.30
C GLU A 104 3.17 3.52 9.61
N LEU A 105 2.34 2.75 10.31
CA LEU A 105 1.81 1.48 9.84
C LEU A 105 0.85 1.71 8.67
N GLY A 106 1.33 1.55 7.45
CA GLY A 106 0.53 1.79 6.23
C GLY A 106 -0.56 0.75 6.00
N GLY A 107 -0.34 -0.49 6.45
CA GLY A 107 -1.25 -1.62 6.25
C GLY A 107 -2.39 -1.71 7.26
N GLY A 108 -2.48 -0.83 8.24
CA GLY A 108 -3.54 -0.84 9.26
C GLY A 108 -3.26 0.12 10.40
N GLY A 109 -4.05 0.02 11.50
CA GLY A 109 -3.81 0.80 12.70
C GLY A 109 -4.12 2.29 12.61
N MET A 110 -4.72 2.75 11.51
CA MET A 110 -5.23 4.11 11.36
C MET A 110 -6.50 4.31 12.17
N LYS A 111 -6.62 5.46 12.82
CA LYS A 111 -7.82 5.89 13.55
C LYS A 111 -8.15 7.32 13.18
N MET A 112 -9.43 7.59 12.95
CA MET A 112 -9.96 8.93 12.73
C MET A 112 -11.42 9.00 13.16
N VAL A 113 -11.92 10.21 13.39
CA VAL A 113 -13.36 10.41 13.66
C VAL A 113 -14.20 10.18 12.40
N THR A 114 -15.47 9.84 12.60
CA THR A 114 -16.38 9.49 11.49
C THR A 114 -16.53 10.62 10.46
N GLU A 115 -16.55 11.88 10.91
CA GLU A 115 -16.62 13.04 10.02
C GLU A 115 -15.42 13.13 9.08
N ASP A 116 -14.21 12.89 9.58
CA ASP A 116 -13.00 12.91 8.76
C ASP A 116 -12.95 11.73 7.79
N MET A 117 -13.47 10.58 8.22
CA MET A 117 -13.67 9.42 7.32
C MET A 117 -14.67 9.75 6.20
N ALA A 118 -15.77 10.43 6.54
CA ALA A 118 -16.76 10.86 5.55
C ALA A 118 -16.18 11.86 4.53
N LYS A 119 -15.36 12.84 4.98
CA LYS A 119 -14.64 13.77 4.08
C LYS A 119 -13.74 13.01 3.12
N PHE A 120 -12.94 12.07 3.63
CA PHE A 120 -12.04 11.28 2.80
C PHE A 120 -12.81 10.41 1.79
N THR A 121 -13.89 9.76 2.22
CA THR A 121 -14.75 8.94 1.34
C THR A 121 -15.40 9.80 0.25
N TYR A 122 -15.91 10.99 0.62
CA TYR A 122 -16.47 11.93 -0.35
C TYR A 122 -15.42 12.37 -1.37
N PHE A 123 -14.21 12.71 -0.93
CA PHE A 123 -13.09 13.04 -1.81
C PHE A 123 -12.77 11.92 -2.81
N LEU A 124 -12.76 10.66 -2.35
CA LEU A 124 -12.57 9.50 -3.23
C LEU A 124 -13.71 9.36 -4.25
N SER A 125 -14.98 9.53 -3.81
CA SER A 125 -16.15 9.46 -4.68
C SER A 125 -16.16 10.55 -5.77
N ARG A 126 -15.52 11.68 -5.50
CA ARG A 126 -15.30 12.80 -6.43
C ARG A 126 -14.03 12.66 -7.27
N GLN A 127 -13.40 11.48 -7.27
CA GLN A 127 -12.18 11.22 -8.03
C GLN A 127 -11.06 12.24 -7.75
N GLY A 128 -10.88 12.60 -6.48
CA GLY A 128 -9.82 13.51 -6.07
C GLY A 128 -10.14 14.99 -6.20
N GLU A 129 -11.40 15.35 -6.45
CA GLU A 129 -11.88 16.74 -6.39
C GLU A 129 -12.37 17.06 -4.98
N TRP A 130 -12.00 18.22 -4.47
CA TRP A 130 -12.47 18.77 -3.20
C TRP A 130 -12.73 20.27 -3.34
N GLU A 131 -13.93 20.71 -2.97
CA GLU A 131 -14.36 22.12 -3.05
C GLU A 131 -14.02 22.80 -4.40
N GLY A 132 -14.26 22.08 -5.51
CA GLY A 132 -14.01 22.58 -6.86
C GLY A 132 -12.54 22.56 -7.29
N LYS A 133 -11.63 22.03 -6.47
CA LYS A 133 -10.20 21.89 -6.80
C LYS A 133 -9.83 20.42 -7.00
N GLN A 134 -9.15 20.11 -8.10
CA GLN A 134 -8.59 18.78 -8.34
C GLN A 134 -7.29 18.63 -7.55
N LEU A 135 -7.33 17.96 -6.38
CA LEU A 135 -6.16 17.73 -5.52
C LEU A 135 -5.33 16.53 -5.97
N LEU A 136 -5.98 15.48 -6.48
CA LEU A 136 -5.33 14.33 -7.10
C LEU A 136 -5.85 14.13 -8.52
N ARG A 137 -4.99 13.68 -9.43
CA ARG A 137 -5.32 13.48 -10.84
C ARG A 137 -6.42 12.42 -11.01
N LYS A 138 -7.41 12.68 -11.87
CA LYS A 138 -8.49 11.72 -12.18
C LYS A 138 -7.97 10.40 -12.75
N ASP A 139 -6.97 10.45 -13.63
CA ASP A 139 -6.36 9.25 -14.22
C ASP A 139 -5.69 8.35 -13.19
N TRP A 140 -5.31 8.88 -12.01
CA TRP A 140 -4.87 8.05 -10.89
C TRP A 140 -6.01 7.17 -10.37
N PHE A 141 -7.20 7.75 -10.16
CA PHE A 141 -8.37 7.00 -9.67
C PHE A 141 -8.82 5.95 -10.68
N GLU A 142 -8.86 6.30 -11.97
CA GLU A 142 -9.20 5.37 -13.04
C GLU A 142 -8.25 4.16 -13.05
N ARG A 143 -6.96 4.37 -12.84
CA ARG A 143 -5.98 3.30 -12.74
C ARG A 143 -6.09 2.52 -11.42
N ALA A 144 -6.25 3.23 -10.31
CA ALA A 144 -6.29 2.62 -8.99
C ALA A 144 -7.51 1.70 -8.81
N CYS A 145 -8.66 2.10 -9.35
CA CYS A 145 -9.94 1.41 -9.19
C CYS A 145 -10.24 0.38 -10.29
N ARG A 146 -9.31 0.06 -11.18
CA ARG A 146 -9.46 -1.04 -12.13
C ARG A 146 -8.61 -2.23 -11.73
N LYS A 147 -9.02 -3.42 -12.19
CA LYS A 147 -8.25 -4.64 -11.96
C LYS A 147 -6.84 -4.53 -12.51
N GLN A 148 -5.85 -4.77 -11.67
CA GLN A 148 -4.43 -4.77 -11.99
C GLN A 148 -3.82 -6.18 -11.93
N ILE A 149 -4.36 -7.04 -11.05
CA ILE A 149 -3.91 -8.41 -10.86
C ILE A 149 -5.10 -9.31 -10.52
N GLU A 150 -5.05 -10.57 -10.93
CA GLU A 150 -6.01 -11.60 -10.53
C GLU A 150 -5.77 -12.02 -9.09
N THR A 151 -6.85 -12.30 -8.36
CA THR A 151 -6.79 -12.78 -6.97
C THR A 151 -7.12 -14.27 -6.85
N GLU A 152 -7.31 -14.98 -7.96
CA GLU A 152 -7.51 -16.41 -7.99
C GLU A 152 -6.28 -17.13 -7.46
N GLY A 153 -6.48 -17.95 -6.41
CA GLY A 153 -5.39 -18.69 -5.78
C GLY A 153 -4.93 -18.17 -4.42
N ASP A 154 -5.50 -17.08 -3.89
CA ASP A 154 -5.30 -16.71 -2.49
C ASP A 154 -5.98 -17.76 -1.59
N SER A 155 -5.18 -18.67 -1.02
CA SER A 155 -5.64 -19.77 -0.19
C SER A 155 -6.20 -19.35 1.17
N GLU A 156 -6.12 -18.09 1.56
CA GLU A 156 -6.49 -17.60 2.89
C GLU A 156 -7.96 -17.18 3.03
N GLY A 157 -8.78 -17.46 2.05
CA GLY A 157 -10.24 -17.38 2.19
C GLY A 157 -10.86 -15.99 2.08
N HIS A 158 -10.11 -14.98 1.69
CA HIS A 158 -10.60 -13.61 1.46
C HIS A 158 -11.44 -13.47 0.18
N VAL A 159 -11.62 -14.56 -0.58
CA VAL A 159 -12.20 -14.56 -1.94
C VAL A 159 -13.54 -15.27 -2.01
N LYS A 160 -14.37 -15.26 -0.96
CA LYS A 160 -15.69 -15.89 -1.02
C LYS A 160 -16.67 -15.24 -1.99
N ASP A 161 -16.48 -13.96 -2.33
CA ASP A 161 -17.37 -13.21 -3.25
C ASP A 161 -16.93 -13.27 -4.71
N GLY A 162 -16.12 -14.25 -5.06
CA GLY A 162 -15.58 -14.46 -6.38
C GLY A 162 -14.36 -13.57 -6.65
N ALA A 163 -13.28 -14.20 -7.05
CA ALA A 163 -12.03 -13.56 -7.41
C ALA A 163 -12.23 -12.49 -8.50
N GLN A 164 -12.45 -11.25 -8.08
CA GLN A 164 -12.68 -10.13 -8.99
C GLN A 164 -11.38 -9.42 -9.36
N GLY A 165 -10.30 -9.71 -8.64
CA GLY A 165 -9.00 -9.09 -8.78
C GLY A 165 -8.75 -7.98 -7.76
N TYR A 166 -7.59 -7.36 -7.88
CA TYR A 166 -7.11 -6.30 -6.99
C TYR A 166 -6.62 -5.10 -7.80
N GLY A 167 -6.94 -3.91 -7.33
CA GLY A 167 -6.47 -2.64 -7.87
C GLY A 167 -5.29 -2.10 -7.07
N TYR A 168 -5.15 -0.77 -6.97
CA TYR A 168 -4.15 -0.16 -6.11
C TYR A 168 -4.68 -0.07 -4.69
N GLN A 169 -4.29 -1.02 -3.85
CA GLN A 169 -4.72 -1.15 -2.45
C GLN A 169 -6.24 -1.23 -2.27
N CYS A 170 -6.96 -1.76 -3.26
CA CYS A 170 -8.40 -1.94 -3.19
C CYS A 170 -8.84 -3.25 -3.87
N TRP A 171 -9.77 -3.94 -3.20
CA TRP A 171 -10.44 -5.12 -3.75
C TRP A 171 -11.41 -4.73 -4.84
N MET A 172 -11.46 -5.54 -5.90
CA MET A 172 -12.53 -5.44 -6.89
C MET A 172 -13.76 -6.19 -6.38
N CYS A 173 -14.92 -5.55 -6.42
CA CYS A 173 -16.20 -6.14 -6.02
C CYS A 173 -17.14 -6.27 -7.23
N ARG A 174 -18.03 -7.28 -7.22
CA ARG A 174 -19.22 -7.31 -8.10
C ARG A 174 -20.39 -6.67 -7.38
N TYR A 175 -21.14 -5.89 -8.12
CA TYR A 175 -22.48 -5.44 -7.76
C TYR A 175 -23.49 -6.01 -8.75
#